data_9a26a8abcf31981daf6afb49ae8cdb8f
#
_entry.id   9a26a8abcf31981daf6afb49ae8cdb8f
#
_cell.length_a   1.000
_cell.length_b   1.000
_cell.length_c   1.000
_cell.angle_alpha   90.00
_cell.angle_beta   90.00
_cell.angle_gamma   90.00
#
_symmetry.space_group_name_H-M   'P 1'
#
loop_
_entity.id
_entity.type
_entity.pdbx_description
1 polymer ?
#
loop_
_entity_poly.entity_id
_entity_poly.type
_entity_poly.pdbx_seq_one_letter_code
_entity_poly.pdbx_strand_id
1 'polypeptide(L)'
;LLHPTTGTVTVNGVDISGKTDEAKQMRHKVGMVFQKPTPFPMSIYDNIAFGVRLFEKLSRADMDERVQWALTKAALWNETKDKLHQSGYSLSGGQQQRLCIARGIAIRPEVLLLDEPCSALDPISTGRIEELITELKEDYTVVIVTHNMQQAARCSDHTAFMYLGELIEFSNTDDLFTKPKKKQTEDYITGRYG
;
A
#
# COMPACT_ATOMS: atom_id res chain seq x y z
N LEU A 1 14.64 -9.46 2.08
CA LEU A 1 14.72 -8.03 1.81
C LEU A 1 16.14 -7.69 1.36
N LEU A 2 16.27 -7.03 0.21
CA LEU A 2 17.54 -6.48 -0.25
C LEU A 2 17.88 -5.25 0.60
N HIS A 3 19.12 -5.16 1.05
CA HIS A 3 19.64 -3.95 1.67
C HIS A 3 20.27 -3.07 0.59
N PRO A 4 20.16 -1.74 0.69
CA PRO A 4 20.88 -0.87 -0.24
C PRO A 4 22.39 -1.13 -0.11
N THR A 5 23.08 -1.23 -1.24
CA THR A 5 24.53 -1.43 -1.28
C THR A 5 25.25 -0.15 -0.84
N THR A 6 24.67 1.00 -1.19
CA THR A 6 25.14 2.34 -0.81
C THR A 6 23.94 3.27 -0.64
N GLY A 7 24.13 4.39 0.05
CA GLY A 7 23.09 5.37 0.29
C GLY A 7 22.30 5.11 1.57
N THR A 8 21.35 6.01 1.85
CA THR A 8 20.49 5.98 3.03
C THR A 8 19.03 6.10 2.62
N VAL A 9 18.15 5.48 3.40
CA VAL A 9 16.70 5.66 3.29
C VAL A 9 16.23 6.29 4.59
N THR A 10 15.65 7.49 4.49
CA THR A 10 15.17 8.22 5.66
C THR A 10 13.66 8.39 5.64
N VAL A 11 13.03 8.20 6.80
CA VAL A 11 11.62 8.52 7.03
C VAL A 11 11.56 9.45 8.24
N ASN A 12 10.94 10.62 8.08
CA ASN A 12 10.88 11.65 9.11
C ASN A 12 12.28 11.99 9.71
N GLY A 13 13.32 12.03 8.86
CA GLY A 13 14.69 12.33 9.27
C GLY A 13 15.44 11.16 9.94
N VAL A 14 14.81 10.02 10.16
CA VAL A 14 15.43 8.81 10.74
C VAL A 14 15.89 7.90 9.63
N ASP A 15 17.16 7.50 9.62
CA ASP A 15 17.69 6.47 8.71
C ASP A 15 17.14 5.09 9.08
N ILE A 16 16.30 4.53 8.22
CA ILE A 16 15.66 3.21 8.40
C ILE A 16 16.45 2.07 7.78
N SER A 17 17.57 2.33 7.09
CA SER A 17 18.41 1.29 6.47
C SER A 17 19.24 0.52 7.52
N GLY A 18 19.52 1.14 8.66
CA GLY A 18 20.28 0.58 9.77
C GLY A 18 19.53 -0.44 10.63
N LYS A 19 20.23 -0.99 11.63
CA LYS A 19 19.68 -1.95 12.63
C LYS A 19 19.47 -1.29 14.01
N THR A 20 19.45 0.03 14.09
CA THR A 20 19.24 0.77 15.34
C THR A 20 17.82 0.57 15.87
N ASP A 21 17.60 0.80 17.15
CA ASP A 21 16.26 0.70 17.72
C ASP A 21 15.32 1.79 17.20
N GLU A 22 15.84 2.99 16.89
CA GLU A 22 15.09 4.03 16.21
C GLU A 22 14.63 3.58 14.82
N ALA A 23 15.53 2.96 14.02
CA ALA A 23 15.17 2.40 12.73
C ALA A 23 14.12 1.31 12.83
N LYS A 24 14.16 0.46 13.86
CA LYS A 24 13.12 -0.55 14.12
C LYS A 24 11.79 0.11 14.45
N GLN A 25 11.78 1.08 15.37
CA GLN A 25 10.56 1.83 15.72
C GLN A 25 9.97 2.56 14.52
N MET A 26 10.81 3.17 13.68
CA MET A 26 10.34 3.86 12.49
C MET A 26 9.75 2.91 11.46
N ARG A 27 10.30 1.68 11.31
CA ARG A 27 9.71 0.67 10.40
C ARG A 27 8.31 0.23 10.80
N HIS A 28 7.95 0.31 12.09
CA HIS A 28 6.58 0.04 12.54
C HIS A 28 5.57 1.08 12.01
N LYS A 29 6.05 2.27 11.68
CA LYS A 29 5.25 3.36 11.10
C LYS A 29 5.12 3.25 9.58
N VAL A 30 5.70 2.22 8.97
CA VAL A 30 5.63 1.96 7.52
C VAL A 30 4.93 0.64 7.29
N GLY A 31 3.71 0.70 6.78
CA GLY A 31 2.98 -0.47 6.31
C GLY A 31 3.40 -0.83 4.88
N MET A 32 3.40 -2.13 4.54
CA MET A 32 3.72 -2.59 3.18
C MET A 32 2.71 -3.64 2.72
N VAL A 33 2.21 -3.47 1.51
CA VAL A 33 1.33 -4.41 0.80
C VAL A 33 2.01 -4.83 -0.49
N PHE A 34 2.19 -6.13 -0.66
CA PHE A 34 2.89 -6.72 -1.79
C PHE A 34 1.97 -6.90 -3.01
N GLN A 35 2.58 -7.03 -4.17
CA GLN A 35 1.93 -7.25 -5.47
C GLN A 35 0.97 -8.45 -5.44
N LYS A 36 1.42 -9.60 -4.91
CA LYS A 36 0.54 -10.76 -4.71
C LYS A 36 -0.18 -10.65 -3.37
N PRO A 37 -1.50 -10.78 -3.34
CA PRO A 37 -2.22 -10.90 -2.07
C PRO A 37 -1.62 -12.06 -1.26
N THR A 38 -1.16 -11.76 -0.06
CA THR A 38 -0.55 -12.74 0.85
C THR A 38 -1.22 -12.68 2.22
N PRO A 39 -2.50 -13.10 2.32
CA PRO A 39 -3.10 -13.32 3.63
C PRO A 39 -2.24 -14.30 4.43
N PHE A 40 -2.16 -14.13 5.74
CA PHE A 40 -1.57 -15.16 6.58
C PHE A 40 -2.50 -16.39 6.64
N PRO A 41 -1.97 -17.61 6.89
CA PRO A 41 -2.77 -18.82 7.05
C PRO A 41 -3.58 -18.80 8.37
N MET A 42 -4.39 -17.79 8.53
CA MET A 42 -5.18 -17.44 9.71
C MET A 42 -6.59 -17.02 9.28
N SER A 43 -7.46 -16.80 10.28
CA SER A 43 -8.76 -16.21 10.05
C SER A 43 -8.66 -14.78 9.49
N ILE A 44 -9.77 -14.27 8.92
CA ILE A 44 -9.87 -12.87 8.49
C ILE A 44 -9.58 -11.94 9.67
N TYR A 45 -10.19 -12.22 10.83
CA TYR A 45 -9.97 -11.49 12.08
C TYR A 45 -8.50 -11.49 12.49
N ASP A 46 -7.88 -12.66 12.55
CA ASP A 46 -6.48 -12.76 13.00
C ASP A 46 -5.48 -12.16 12.01
N ASN A 47 -5.78 -12.13 10.71
CA ASN A 47 -4.98 -11.38 9.75
C ASN A 47 -4.85 -9.90 10.13
N ILE A 48 -5.93 -9.29 10.62
CA ILE A 48 -5.92 -7.89 11.06
C ILE A 48 -5.28 -7.75 12.45
N ALA A 49 -5.72 -8.59 13.39
CA ALA A 49 -5.31 -8.48 14.79
C ALA A 49 -3.84 -8.84 15.02
N PHE A 50 -3.21 -9.63 14.13
CA PHE A 50 -1.85 -10.12 14.29
C PHE A 50 -0.83 -8.99 14.49
N GLY A 51 -0.80 -8.02 13.57
CA GLY A 51 0.12 -6.89 13.67
C GLY A 51 -0.14 -6.03 14.90
N VAL A 52 -1.42 -5.77 15.20
CA VAL A 52 -1.81 -4.96 16.36
C VAL A 52 -1.33 -5.61 17.66
N ARG A 53 -1.51 -6.93 17.82
CA ARG A 53 -1.03 -7.68 19.00
C ARG A 53 0.48 -7.64 19.23
N LEU A 54 1.27 -7.39 18.19
CA LEU A 54 2.73 -7.29 18.33
C LEU A 54 3.16 -5.97 18.97
N PHE A 55 2.37 -4.92 18.81
CA PHE A 55 2.76 -3.55 19.18
C PHE A 55 1.88 -2.95 20.27
N GLU A 56 0.63 -3.39 20.38
CA GLU A 56 -0.36 -2.83 21.30
C GLU A 56 -0.97 -3.92 22.19
N LYS A 57 -1.20 -3.59 23.45
CA LYS A 57 -1.98 -4.42 24.38
C LYS A 57 -3.39 -3.86 24.48
N LEU A 58 -4.25 -4.28 23.57
CA LEU A 58 -5.65 -3.88 23.57
C LEU A 58 -6.53 -4.87 24.34
N SER A 59 -7.62 -4.38 24.93
CA SER A 59 -8.69 -5.25 25.41
C SER A 59 -9.33 -5.98 24.22
N ARG A 60 -10.15 -7.01 24.52
CA ARG A 60 -10.88 -7.71 23.45
C ARG A 60 -11.83 -6.77 22.70
N ALA A 61 -12.55 -5.91 23.43
CA ALA A 61 -13.48 -4.96 22.83
C ALA A 61 -12.75 -3.96 21.92
N ASP A 62 -11.63 -3.39 22.38
CA ASP A 62 -10.84 -2.45 21.56
C ASP A 62 -10.24 -3.12 20.34
N MET A 63 -9.87 -4.41 20.45
CA MET A 63 -9.39 -5.18 19.30
C MET A 63 -10.51 -5.45 18.29
N ASP A 64 -11.70 -5.78 18.75
CA ASP A 64 -12.87 -6.00 17.90
C ASP A 64 -13.21 -4.71 17.14
N GLU A 65 -13.18 -3.55 17.81
CA GLU A 65 -13.35 -2.24 17.19
C GLU A 65 -12.24 -1.93 16.15
N ARG A 66 -10.98 -2.25 16.47
CA ARG A 66 -9.84 -2.06 15.56
C ARG A 66 -9.99 -2.91 14.30
N VAL A 67 -10.41 -4.16 14.44
CA VAL A 67 -10.64 -5.07 13.31
C VAL A 67 -11.80 -4.57 12.45
N GLN A 68 -12.92 -4.19 13.08
CA GLN A 68 -14.06 -3.62 12.36
C GLN A 68 -13.67 -2.35 11.60
N TRP A 69 -12.97 -1.43 12.27
CA TRP A 69 -12.50 -0.19 11.66
C TRP A 69 -11.61 -0.45 10.43
N ALA A 70 -10.61 -1.33 10.56
CA ALA A 70 -9.68 -1.64 9.46
C ALA A 70 -10.38 -2.28 8.27
N LEU A 71 -11.31 -3.22 8.52
CA LEU A 71 -12.11 -3.85 7.46
C LEU A 71 -13.10 -2.86 6.82
N THR A 72 -13.64 -1.92 7.60
CA THR A 72 -14.52 -0.85 7.08
C THR A 72 -13.75 0.10 6.18
N LYS A 73 -12.59 0.58 6.63
CA LYS A 73 -11.70 1.43 5.83
C LYS A 73 -11.26 0.74 4.53
N ALA A 74 -11.05 -0.58 4.54
CA ALA A 74 -10.72 -1.36 3.35
C ALA A 74 -11.95 -1.77 2.51
N ALA A 75 -13.12 -1.18 2.75
CA ALA A 75 -14.40 -1.50 2.09
C ALA A 75 -14.70 -3.01 2.07
N LEU A 76 -14.32 -3.75 3.13
CA LEU A 76 -14.43 -5.20 3.22
C LEU A 76 -15.37 -5.69 4.34
N TRP A 77 -15.73 -4.81 5.30
CA TRP A 77 -16.54 -5.16 6.46
C TRP A 77 -17.87 -5.84 6.09
N ASN A 78 -18.64 -5.23 5.21
CA ASN A 78 -19.95 -5.74 4.81
C ASN A 78 -19.89 -7.12 4.13
N GLU A 79 -18.75 -7.44 3.53
CA GLU A 79 -18.54 -8.73 2.85
C GLU A 79 -17.99 -9.82 3.79
N THR A 80 -17.53 -9.44 5.01
CA THR A 80 -16.79 -10.34 5.89
C THR A 80 -17.29 -10.43 7.32
N LYS A 81 -18.12 -9.50 7.78
CA LYS A 81 -18.59 -9.41 9.19
C LYS A 81 -19.18 -10.71 9.74
N ASP A 82 -19.87 -11.50 8.89
CA ASP A 82 -20.52 -12.74 9.28
C ASP A 82 -19.60 -13.97 9.17
N LYS A 83 -18.35 -13.79 8.72
CA LYS A 83 -17.37 -14.86 8.47
C LYS A 83 -15.96 -14.53 8.94
N LEU A 84 -15.80 -13.66 9.94
CA LEU A 84 -14.51 -13.19 10.43
C LEU A 84 -13.56 -14.31 10.88
N HIS A 85 -14.10 -15.44 11.33
CA HIS A 85 -13.32 -16.59 11.79
C HIS A 85 -13.01 -17.60 10.66
N GLN A 86 -13.48 -17.36 9.45
CA GLN A 86 -13.07 -18.15 8.28
C GLN A 86 -11.67 -17.77 7.83
N SER A 87 -11.01 -18.68 7.12
CA SER A 87 -9.68 -18.45 6.56
C SER A 87 -9.65 -17.24 5.63
N GLY A 88 -8.59 -16.41 5.73
CA GLY A 88 -8.35 -15.33 4.80
C GLY A 88 -8.21 -15.79 3.34
N TYR A 89 -7.78 -17.05 3.12
CA TYR A 89 -7.70 -17.64 1.79
C TYR A 89 -9.06 -18.00 1.17
N SER A 90 -10.16 -18.00 1.93
CA SER A 90 -11.51 -18.23 1.39
C SER A 90 -12.05 -17.03 0.61
N LEU A 91 -11.37 -15.90 0.64
CA LEU A 91 -11.73 -14.66 -0.04
C LEU A 91 -11.30 -14.69 -1.52
N SER A 92 -11.99 -13.95 -2.38
CA SER A 92 -11.56 -13.71 -3.77
C SER A 92 -10.25 -12.91 -3.82
N GLY A 93 -9.55 -12.89 -4.95
CA GLY A 93 -8.27 -12.18 -5.10
C GLY A 93 -8.35 -10.70 -4.70
N GLY A 94 -9.37 -9.96 -5.18
CA GLY A 94 -9.59 -8.57 -4.81
C GLY A 94 -9.95 -8.38 -3.33
N GLN A 95 -10.70 -9.32 -2.73
CA GLN A 95 -10.96 -9.31 -1.29
C GLN A 95 -9.71 -9.61 -0.47
N GLN A 96 -8.86 -10.54 -0.93
CA GLN A 96 -7.58 -10.83 -0.27
C GLN A 96 -6.64 -9.62 -0.31
N GLN A 97 -6.61 -8.88 -1.43
CA GLN A 97 -5.81 -7.66 -1.54
C GLN A 97 -6.31 -6.59 -0.56
N ARG A 98 -7.63 -6.36 -0.49
CA ARG A 98 -8.22 -5.45 0.50
C ARG A 98 -7.99 -5.92 1.94
N LEU A 99 -7.97 -7.22 2.19
CA LEU A 99 -7.59 -7.78 3.51
C LEU A 99 -6.12 -7.45 3.85
N CYS A 100 -5.21 -7.56 2.89
CA CYS A 100 -3.80 -7.19 3.08
C CYS A 100 -3.63 -5.68 3.34
N ILE A 101 -4.42 -4.84 2.68
CA ILE A 101 -4.44 -3.39 2.94
C ILE A 101 -5.00 -3.13 4.35
N ALA A 102 -6.15 -3.75 4.71
CA ALA A 102 -6.73 -3.65 6.05
C ALA A 102 -5.74 -4.04 7.15
N ARG A 103 -4.98 -5.13 6.94
CA ARG A 103 -3.90 -5.54 7.84
C ARG A 103 -2.81 -4.48 7.95
N GLY A 104 -2.42 -3.87 6.82
CA GLY A 104 -1.41 -2.82 6.78
C GLY A 104 -1.82 -1.57 7.55
N ILE A 105 -3.08 -1.13 7.44
CA ILE A 105 -3.57 0.07 8.14
C ILE A 105 -3.96 -0.18 9.60
N ALA A 106 -4.20 -1.45 10.00
CA ALA A 106 -4.62 -1.79 11.36
C ALA A 106 -3.62 -1.36 12.44
N ILE A 107 -2.33 -1.31 12.12
CA ILE A 107 -1.26 -0.82 12.99
C ILE A 107 -1.12 0.72 12.97
N ARG A 108 -1.98 1.44 12.23
CA ARG A 108 -1.98 2.90 12.07
C ARG A 108 -0.62 3.44 11.64
N PRO A 109 -0.09 3.02 10.49
CA PRO A 109 1.20 3.48 10.00
C PRO A 109 1.14 4.99 9.63
N GLU A 110 2.29 5.64 9.50
CA GLU A 110 2.39 7.00 8.92
C GLU A 110 2.53 6.94 7.39
N VAL A 111 3.14 5.86 6.89
CA VAL A 111 3.37 5.63 5.45
C VAL A 111 2.85 4.26 5.06
N LEU A 112 2.12 4.18 3.94
CA LEU A 112 1.66 2.94 3.35
C LEU A 112 2.29 2.73 1.98
N LEU A 113 3.08 1.66 1.84
CA LEU A 113 3.72 1.27 0.59
C LEU A 113 2.86 0.21 -0.10
N LEU A 114 2.47 0.44 -1.34
CA LEU A 114 1.68 -0.46 -2.17
C LEU A 114 2.48 -0.84 -3.41
N ASP A 115 2.87 -2.10 -3.51
CA ASP A 115 3.62 -2.61 -4.65
C ASP A 115 2.66 -3.27 -5.64
N GLU A 116 2.44 -2.63 -6.78
CA GLU A 116 1.53 -3.04 -7.85
C GLU A 116 0.17 -3.59 -7.35
N PRO A 117 -0.59 -2.86 -6.52
CA PRO A 117 -1.72 -3.40 -5.77
C PRO A 117 -2.88 -3.91 -6.63
N CYS A 118 -2.90 -3.61 -7.93
CA CYS A 118 -3.96 -3.97 -8.87
C CYS A 118 -3.52 -4.92 -9.99
N SER A 119 -2.24 -5.31 -10.07
CA SER A 119 -1.67 -6.00 -11.24
C SER A 119 -2.32 -7.35 -11.58
N ALA A 120 -2.92 -8.04 -10.61
CA ALA A 120 -3.53 -9.36 -10.77
C ALA A 120 -5.06 -9.34 -10.57
N LEU A 121 -5.69 -8.15 -10.64
CA LEU A 121 -7.11 -7.98 -10.36
C LEU A 121 -7.91 -7.71 -11.63
N ASP A 122 -9.19 -8.10 -11.59
CA ASP A 122 -10.17 -7.73 -12.59
C ASP A 122 -10.50 -6.22 -12.54
N PRO A 123 -11.08 -5.63 -13.60
CA PRO A 123 -11.35 -4.18 -13.65
C PRO A 123 -12.23 -3.66 -12.52
N ILE A 124 -13.20 -4.44 -12.05
CA ILE A 124 -14.11 -4.04 -10.96
C ILE A 124 -13.35 -3.99 -9.64
N SER A 125 -12.54 -5.02 -9.37
CA SER A 125 -11.68 -5.07 -8.18
C SER A 125 -10.62 -3.97 -8.21
N THR A 126 -10.05 -3.67 -9.38
CA THR A 126 -9.11 -2.55 -9.58
C THR A 126 -9.76 -1.22 -9.22
N GLY A 127 -10.96 -0.93 -9.74
CA GLY A 127 -11.69 0.30 -9.41
C GLY A 127 -11.90 0.47 -7.90
N ARG A 128 -12.30 -0.60 -7.21
CA ARG A 128 -12.47 -0.57 -5.75
C ARG A 128 -11.17 -0.31 -4.98
N ILE A 129 -10.03 -0.82 -5.47
CA ILE A 129 -8.72 -0.53 -4.86
C ILE A 129 -8.32 0.93 -5.11
N GLU A 130 -8.57 1.47 -6.30
CA GLU A 130 -8.27 2.87 -6.63
C GLU A 130 -9.12 3.85 -5.80
N GLU A 131 -10.41 3.56 -5.61
CA GLU A 131 -11.28 4.31 -4.69
C GLU A 131 -10.74 4.26 -3.26
N LEU A 132 -10.40 3.07 -2.78
CA LEU A 132 -9.80 2.87 -1.46
C LEU A 132 -8.49 3.66 -1.30
N ILE A 133 -7.60 3.66 -2.29
CA ILE A 133 -6.35 4.43 -2.25
C ILE A 133 -6.65 5.94 -2.14
N THR A 134 -7.65 6.41 -2.88
CA THR A 134 -8.07 7.81 -2.84
C THR A 134 -8.60 8.22 -1.45
N GLU A 135 -9.32 7.34 -0.77
CA GLU A 135 -9.74 7.57 0.61
C GLU A 135 -8.56 7.50 1.61
N LEU A 136 -7.65 6.55 1.42
CA LEU A 136 -6.53 6.35 2.34
C LEU A 136 -5.51 7.50 2.30
N LYS A 137 -5.32 8.17 1.18
CA LYS A 137 -4.39 9.30 1.08
C LYS A 137 -4.79 10.53 1.90
N GLU A 138 -6.04 10.62 2.36
CA GLU A 138 -6.49 11.66 3.29
C GLU A 138 -5.89 11.46 4.70
N ASP A 139 -5.65 10.21 5.10
CA ASP A 139 -5.17 9.84 6.44
C ASP A 139 -3.69 9.44 6.45
N TYR A 140 -3.12 9.00 5.31
CA TYR A 140 -1.79 8.40 5.20
C TYR A 140 -0.97 9.00 4.07
N THR A 141 0.35 8.98 4.22
CA THR A 141 1.24 9.11 3.07
C THR A 141 1.26 7.78 2.32
N VAL A 142 0.64 7.75 1.12
CA VAL A 142 0.58 6.54 0.30
C VAL A 142 1.63 6.61 -0.80
N VAL A 143 2.47 5.59 -0.91
CA VAL A 143 3.44 5.42 -1.99
C VAL A 143 3.06 4.17 -2.78
N ILE A 144 2.82 4.34 -4.09
CA ILE A 144 2.40 3.26 -4.99
C ILE A 144 3.48 3.03 -6.02
N VAL A 145 3.89 1.78 -6.21
CA VAL A 145 4.62 1.34 -7.39
C VAL A 145 3.61 0.74 -8.36
N THR A 146 3.60 1.21 -9.60
CA THR A 146 2.72 0.67 -10.65
C THR A 146 3.37 0.86 -12.03
N HIS A 147 3.14 -0.09 -12.91
CA HIS A 147 3.45 0.04 -14.34
C HIS A 147 2.25 0.58 -15.14
N ASN A 148 1.10 0.79 -14.50
CA ASN A 148 -0.10 1.31 -15.13
C ASN A 148 -0.17 2.84 -15.02
N MET A 149 0.17 3.52 -16.12
CA MET A 149 0.15 5.00 -16.19
C MET A 149 -1.22 5.61 -15.87
N GLN A 150 -2.31 4.94 -16.28
CA GLN A 150 -3.66 5.44 -16.03
C GLN A 150 -4.00 5.37 -14.53
N GLN A 151 -3.53 4.33 -13.82
CA GLN A 151 -3.67 4.25 -12.38
C GLN A 151 -2.86 5.35 -11.69
N ALA A 152 -1.60 5.57 -12.08
CA ALA A 152 -0.79 6.65 -11.54
C ALA A 152 -1.49 8.01 -11.74
N ALA A 153 -2.00 8.28 -12.95
CA ALA A 153 -2.69 9.53 -13.27
C ALA A 153 -3.97 9.75 -12.43
N ARG A 154 -4.71 8.67 -12.07
CA ARG A 154 -5.96 8.80 -11.31
C ARG A 154 -5.75 8.88 -9.79
N CYS A 155 -4.73 8.20 -9.26
CA CYS A 155 -4.63 7.99 -7.80
C CYS A 155 -3.61 8.90 -7.13
N SER A 156 -2.58 9.39 -7.84
CA SER A 156 -1.46 10.08 -7.22
C SER A 156 -1.51 11.59 -7.39
N ASP A 157 -1.01 12.32 -6.39
CA ASP A 157 -0.83 13.77 -6.43
C ASP A 157 0.53 14.13 -7.06
N HIS A 158 1.54 13.26 -6.84
CA HIS A 158 2.87 13.37 -7.42
C HIS A 158 3.28 12.04 -8.04
N THR A 159 3.98 12.10 -9.16
CA THR A 159 4.46 10.91 -9.88
C THR A 159 5.97 10.98 -10.10
N ALA A 160 6.64 9.86 -9.81
CA ALA A 160 8.04 9.62 -10.11
C ALA A 160 8.14 8.64 -11.29
N PHE A 161 8.74 9.07 -12.39
CA PHE A 161 9.07 8.17 -13.49
C PHE A 161 10.46 7.61 -13.28
N MET A 162 10.53 6.27 -13.18
CA MET A 162 11.79 5.54 -13.01
C MET A 162 12.06 4.65 -14.22
N TYR A 163 13.30 4.60 -14.64
CA TYR A 163 13.75 3.74 -15.74
C TYR A 163 15.11 3.14 -15.43
N LEU A 164 15.25 1.83 -15.56
CA LEU A 164 16.46 1.06 -15.27
C LEU A 164 17.14 1.42 -13.94
N GLY A 165 16.34 1.69 -12.90
CA GLY A 165 16.84 2.02 -11.57
C GLY A 165 17.17 3.50 -11.37
N GLU A 166 17.01 4.34 -12.40
CA GLU A 166 17.25 5.78 -12.31
C GLU A 166 15.93 6.55 -12.19
N LEU A 167 15.91 7.58 -11.34
CA LEU A 167 14.83 8.54 -11.28
C LEU A 167 14.97 9.55 -12.43
N ILE A 168 14.13 9.41 -13.45
CA ILE A 168 14.16 10.26 -14.64
C ILE A 168 13.49 11.61 -14.38
N GLU A 169 12.28 11.56 -13.81
CA GLU A 169 11.49 12.76 -13.54
C GLU A 169 10.61 12.56 -12.31
N PHE A 170 10.43 13.62 -11.53
CA PHE A 170 9.48 13.69 -10.41
C PHE A 170 8.78 15.04 -10.44
N SER A 171 7.46 15.04 -10.49
CA SER A 171 6.66 16.26 -10.46
C SER A 171 5.23 16.00 -9.99
N ASN A 172 4.42 17.06 -9.92
CA ASN A 172 2.97 16.93 -9.82
C ASN A 172 2.45 16.03 -10.95
N THR A 173 1.48 15.19 -10.66
CA THR A 173 0.97 14.17 -11.60
C THR A 173 0.41 14.77 -12.88
N ASP A 174 -0.40 15.82 -12.77
CA ASP A 174 -0.98 16.49 -13.95
C ASP A 174 0.11 17.08 -14.85
N ASP A 175 1.14 17.70 -14.26
CA ASP A 175 2.26 18.25 -15.02
C ASP A 175 3.06 17.15 -15.71
N LEU A 176 3.34 16.05 -15.02
CA LEU A 176 4.11 14.94 -15.57
C LEU A 176 3.41 14.31 -16.78
N PHE A 177 2.09 14.13 -16.72
CA PHE A 177 1.33 13.50 -17.80
C PHE A 177 0.95 14.44 -18.95
N THR A 178 0.88 15.76 -18.71
CA THR A 178 0.47 16.74 -19.73
C THR A 178 1.63 17.56 -20.30
N LYS A 179 2.67 17.84 -19.51
CA LYS A 179 3.80 18.69 -19.87
C LYS A 179 5.12 18.16 -19.28
N PRO A 180 5.49 16.91 -19.59
CA PRO A 180 6.74 16.35 -19.06
C PRO A 180 7.95 17.19 -19.47
N LYS A 181 8.90 17.35 -18.54
CA LYS A 181 10.13 18.14 -18.76
C LYS A 181 11.23 17.33 -19.42
N LYS A 182 11.13 15.99 -19.36
CA LYS A 182 12.11 15.08 -19.94
C LYS A 182 11.56 14.41 -21.18
N LYS A 183 12.34 14.40 -22.25
CA LYS A 183 11.99 13.73 -23.51
C LYS A 183 11.67 12.25 -23.29
N GLN A 184 12.44 11.60 -22.42
CA GLN A 184 12.27 10.19 -22.07
C GLN A 184 10.91 9.92 -21.41
N THR A 185 10.44 10.84 -20.56
CA THR A 185 9.10 10.77 -19.93
C THR A 185 8.01 10.94 -21.01
N GLU A 186 8.17 11.92 -21.90
CA GLU A 186 7.23 12.15 -23.01
C GLU A 186 7.13 10.92 -23.93
N ASP A 187 8.27 10.35 -24.32
CA ASP A 187 8.30 9.16 -25.20
C ASP A 187 7.63 7.95 -24.53
N TYR A 188 7.82 7.77 -23.21
CA TYR A 188 7.16 6.71 -22.46
C TYR A 188 5.64 6.90 -22.41
N ILE A 189 5.16 8.10 -22.05
CA ILE A 189 3.73 8.41 -21.93
C ILE A 189 3.02 8.29 -23.29
N THR A 190 3.68 8.70 -24.38
CA THR A 190 3.13 8.65 -25.74
C THR A 190 3.28 7.30 -26.44
N GLY A 191 3.87 6.30 -25.77
CA GLY A 191 4.10 4.97 -26.34
C GLY A 191 5.18 4.94 -27.44
N ARG A 192 6.03 5.96 -27.52
CA ARG A 192 7.14 6.05 -28.49
C ARG A 192 8.44 5.46 -27.95
N TYR A 193 8.35 4.75 -26.87
CA TYR A 193 9.47 4.11 -26.21
C TYR A 193 9.72 2.75 -26.89
N GLY A 194 10.79 2.65 -27.66
CA GLY A 194 11.22 1.44 -28.37
C GLY A 194 12.63 1.62 -28.91
#